data_06ec4252112ff00870d028743983d482
#
_entry.id   06ec4252112ff00870d028743983d482
#
_cell.length_a   1.000
_cell.length_b   1.000
_cell.length_c   1.000
_cell.angle_alpha   90.00
_cell.angle_beta   90.00
_cell.angle_gamma   90.00
#
_symmetry.space_group_name_H-M   'P 1'
#
loop_
_entity.id
_entity.type
_entity.pdbx_description
1 polymer ?
#
loop_
_entity_poly.entity_id
_entity_poly.type
_entity_poly.pdbx_seq_one_letter_code
_entity_poly.pdbx_strand_id
1 'polypeptide(L)'
;MSLWRGFAPAMGGPKAVDMARAGIGATLGLLLAGLALRGMELGWLIAPFGASAVLVFAVPNSPLAQPWSVVVGNTLSATTALVVLSALPQPHLAVPLAVGTAIAGMLATRSLHPPGGAVALLVALGGTTDWMQTLGTVAVGSGLLVVLGIFWNGSVGRTYPFRQPAQPGSHGTQDPAPEARIGLDPADLAAILEDYRQSANVGVADLARLVGAAEQAAAARRMEGFTASDIMSRDLVTVGPDAPLSQVAELFRTRGFTSLPVVEAGQLRGVIFQIDLIRRAREDAFLQHSSLLRALIRLVDSHRRTPPKAGEIMQTRVAQVAPGTPVGALLPLLSDGGAEAVPVVEGPAIVGIVTRTDLVSALARRLAQG
;
A
#
# COMPACT_ATOMS: atom_id res chain seq x y z
N MET A 1 -3.67 33.44 -16.39
CA MET A 1 -2.67 32.56 -15.70
C MET A 1 -1.28 33.05 -16.08
N SER A 2 -0.44 33.39 -15.12
CA SER A 2 0.92 33.92 -15.38
C SER A 2 1.80 32.89 -16.06
N LEU A 3 2.37 33.20 -17.22
CA LEU A 3 3.33 32.37 -17.96
C LEU A 3 4.52 31.91 -17.09
N TRP A 4 4.88 32.69 -16.06
CA TRP A 4 5.97 32.38 -15.14
C TRP A 4 5.74 31.15 -14.26
N ARG A 5 4.49 30.72 -14.04
CA ARG A 5 4.19 29.46 -13.31
C ARG A 5 4.69 28.20 -14.03
N GLY A 6 4.83 28.27 -15.36
CA GLY A 6 5.37 27.16 -16.16
C GLY A 6 6.89 26.94 -15.98
N PHE A 7 7.61 27.92 -15.41
CA PHE A 7 9.06 27.82 -15.15
C PHE A 7 9.37 27.44 -13.68
N ALA A 8 8.36 27.34 -12.82
CA ALA A 8 8.54 26.85 -11.46
C ALA A 8 8.66 25.33 -11.43
N PRO A 9 9.39 24.73 -10.44
CA PRO A 9 9.45 23.28 -10.29
C PRO A 9 8.07 22.66 -10.21
N ALA A 10 7.77 21.71 -11.11
CA ALA A 10 6.51 20.97 -11.10
C ALA A 10 6.49 19.84 -10.04
N MET A 11 7.67 19.40 -9.61
CA MET A 11 7.81 18.38 -8.55
C MET A 11 7.86 19.03 -7.18
N GLY A 12 7.17 18.41 -6.19
CA GLY A 12 7.36 18.74 -4.78
C GLY A 12 8.79 18.43 -4.31
N GLY A 13 9.29 19.17 -3.32
CA GLY A 13 10.63 18.94 -2.77
C GLY A 13 10.74 17.55 -2.12
N PRO A 14 11.66 16.68 -2.56
CA PRO A 14 11.89 15.39 -1.94
C PRO A 14 12.55 15.55 -0.56
N LYS A 15 12.34 14.57 0.33
CA LYS A 15 13.03 14.53 1.62
C LYS A 15 14.52 14.24 1.42
N ALA A 16 15.40 14.82 2.25
CA ALA A 16 16.85 14.62 2.19
C ALA A 16 17.25 13.13 2.19
N VAL A 17 16.54 12.32 2.96
CA VAL A 17 16.75 10.86 3.00
C VAL A 17 16.47 10.19 1.64
N ASP A 18 15.45 10.64 0.92
CA ASP A 18 15.11 10.08 -0.40
C ASP A 18 16.12 10.49 -1.46
N MET A 19 16.65 11.72 -1.38
CA MET A 19 17.75 12.17 -2.23
C MET A 19 19.02 11.35 -2.01
N ALA A 20 19.40 11.12 -0.74
CA ALA A 20 20.55 10.31 -0.40
C ALA A 20 20.41 8.86 -0.86
N ARG A 21 19.23 8.24 -0.63
CA ARG A 21 18.93 6.87 -1.08
C ARG A 21 19.04 6.73 -2.60
N ALA A 22 18.48 7.66 -3.34
CA ALA A 22 18.53 7.62 -4.80
C ALA A 22 19.96 7.79 -5.31
N GLY A 23 20.71 8.76 -4.79
CA GLY A 23 22.09 9.03 -5.20
C GLY A 23 23.04 7.86 -4.88
N ILE A 24 23.01 7.35 -3.64
CA ILE A 24 23.84 6.21 -3.24
C ILE A 24 23.47 4.95 -4.03
N GLY A 25 22.16 4.65 -4.17
CA GLY A 25 21.69 3.51 -4.93
C GLY A 25 22.12 3.55 -6.39
N ALA A 26 22.00 4.70 -7.06
CA ALA A 26 22.46 4.87 -8.43
C ALA A 26 23.98 4.70 -8.56
N THR A 27 24.75 5.27 -7.63
CA THR A 27 26.21 5.14 -7.62
C THR A 27 26.66 3.70 -7.48
N LEU A 28 26.14 3.00 -6.45
CA LEU A 28 26.48 1.60 -6.22
C LEU A 28 25.97 0.70 -7.34
N GLY A 29 24.75 0.92 -7.81
CA GLY A 29 24.14 0.15 -8.90
C GLY A 29 24.94 0.25 -10.19
N LEU A 30 25.33 1.47 -10.59
CA LEU A 30 26.17 1.68 -11.79
C LEU A 30 27.56 1.08 -11.60
N LEU A 31 28.20 1.30 -10.44
CA LEU A 31 29.54 0.76 -10.19
C LEU A 31 29.56 -0.77 -10.30
N LEU A 32 28.63 -1.43 -9.63
CA LEU A 32 28.55 -2.91 -9.62
C LEU A 32 28.17 -3.46 -10.98
N ALA A 33 27.22 -2.83 -11.70
CA ALA A 33 26.86 -3.21 -13.06
C ALA A 33 28.05 -3.06 -14.03
N GLY A 34 28.79 -1.98 -13.92
CA GLY A 34 29.98 -1.73 -14.74
C GLY A 34 31.11 -2.74 -14.49
N LEU A 35 31.39 -3.04 -13.21
CA LEU A 35 32.37 -4.07 -12.86
C LEU A 35 31.97 -5.47 -13.37
N ALA A 36 30.69 -5.81 -13.27
CA ALA A 36 30.18 -7.09 -13.78
C ALA A 36 30.27 -7.17 -15.30
N LEU A 37 29.86 -6.12 -16.03
CA LEU A 37 30.00 -6.07 -17.49
C LEU A 37 31.46 -6.25 -17.94
N ARG A 38 32.38 -5.56 -17.26
CA ARG A 38 33.82 -5.67 -17.52
C ARG A 38 34.33 -7.09 -17.28
N GLY A 39 33.91 -7.72 -16.18
CA GLY A 39 34.27 -9.10 -15.85
C GLY A 39 33.73 -10.15 -16.83
N MET A 40 32.63 -9.81 -17.53
CA MET A 40 32.01 -10.62 -18.60
C MET A 40 32.56 -10.30 -20.00
N GLU A 41 33.56 -9.43 -20.12
CA GLU A 41 34.12 -8.94 -21.39
C GLU A 41 33.09 -8.21 -22.30
N LEU A 42 31.98 -7.74 -21.72
CA LEU A 42 30.93 -6.99 -22.41
C LEU A 42 31.21 -5.47 -22.45
N GLY A 43 32.40 -5.04 -22.09
CA GLY A 43 32.82 -3.65 -22.07
C GLY A 43 32.54 -2.96 -20.72
N TRP A 44 32.14 -1.71 -20.75
CA TRP A 44 31.85 -0.88 -19.58
C TRP A 44 30.44 -0.30 -19.67
N LEU A 45 30.10 0.61 -18.77
CA LEU A 45 28.84 1.32 -18.78
C LEU A 45 28.67 2.15 -20.06
N ILE A 46 27.44 2.20 -20.55
CA ILE A 46 27.02 3.13 -21.61
C ILE A 46 26.25 4.30 -21.01
N ALA A 47 26.36 5.48 -21.62
CA ALA A 47 25.74 6.69 -21.11
C ALA A 47 24.23 6.56 -20.80
N PRO A 48 23.39 5.87 -21.60
CA PRO A 48 21.98 5.66 -21.30
C PRO A 48 21.69 4.95 -19.95
N PHE A 49 22.64 4.16 -19.43
CA PHE A 49 22.46 3.51 -18.11
C PHE A 49 22.38 4.52 -16.97
N GLY A 50 23.00 5.69 -17.10
CA GLY A 50 22.82 6.78 -16.14
C GLY A 50 21.36 7.23 -16.03
N ALA A 51 20.69 7.39 -17.18
CA ALA A 51 19.26 7.74 -17.20
C ALA A 51 18.37 6.58 -16.70
N SER A 52 18.71 5.32 -17.03
CA SER A 52 18.04 4.14 -16.47
C SER A 52 18.19 4.07 -14.95
N ALA A 53 19.36 4.40 -14.40
CA ALA A 53 19.61 4.45 -12.98
C ALA A 53 18.74 5.51 -12.27
N VAL A 54 18.52 6.69 -12.88
CA VAL A 54 17.58 7.68 -12.34
C VAL A 54 16.20 7.07 -12.15
N LEU A 55 15.68 6.36 -13.15
CA LEU A 55 14.36 5.75 -13.09
C LEU A 55 14.30 4.64 -12.02
N VAL A 56 15.26 3.73 -12.01
CA VAL A 56 15.27 2.56 -11.11
C VAL A 56 15.48 2.95 -9.63
N PHE A 57 16.34 3.95 -9.35
CA PHE A 57 16.73 4.30 -7.98
C PHE A 57 16.03 5.54 -7.42
N ALA A 58 15.64 6.50 -8.26
CA ALA A 58 14.95 7.70 -7.78
C ALA A 58 13.42 7.59 -7.85
N VAL A 59 12.87 6.96 -8.90
CA VAL A 59 11.42 6.83 -9.13
C VAL A 59 11.01 5.38 -9.40
N PRO A 60 11.32 4.42 -8.51
CA PRO A 60 11.12 2.98 -8.73
C PRO A 60 9.66 2.59 -8.96
N ASN A 61 8.71 3.42 -8.54
CA ASN A 61 7.27 3.18 -8.71
C ASN A 61 6.77 3.56 -10.12
N SER A 62 7.57 4.28 -10.91
CA SER A 62 7.18 4.66 -12.26
C SER A 62 6.99 3.42 -13.16
N PRO A 63 5.93 3.36 -13.99
CA PRO A 63 5.79 2.33 -15.03
C PRO A 63 7.00 2.25 -15.95
N LEU A 64 7.65 3.39 -16.19
CA LEU A 64 8.85 3.50 -17.05
C LEU A 64 10.11 2.90 -16.42
N ALA A 65 10.11 2.68 -15.10
CA ALA A 65 11.20 2.10 -14.32
C ALA A 65 11.08 0.58 -14.15
N GLN A 66 9.93 -0.02 -14.53
CA GLN A 66 9.70 -1.44 -14.27
C GLN A 66 10.63 -2.35 -15.07
N PRO A 67 10.96 -3.57 -14.58
CA PRO A 67 11.90 -4.47 -15.23
C PRO A 67 11.63 -4.71 -16.72
N TRP A 68 10.35 -4.90 -17.07
CA TRP A 68 9.96 -5.06 -18.48
C TRP A 68 10.36 -3.84 -19.32
N SER A 69 10.03 -2.63 -18.86
CA SER A 69 10.36 -1.39 -19.57
C SER A 69 11.87 -1.20 -19.69
N VAL A 70 12.62 -1.43 -18.60
CA VAL A 70 14.07 -1.23 -18.59
C VAL A 70 14.79 -2.22 -19.52
N VAL A 71 14.53 -3.53 -19.35
CA VAL A 71 15.26 -4.57 -20.10
C VAL A 71 14.80 -4.63 -21.56
N VAL A 72 13.48 -4.76 -21.76
CA VAL A 72 12.95 -4.90 -23.13
C VAL A 72 13.07 -3.59 -23.88
N GLY A 73 12.77 -2.45 -23.25
CA GLY A 73 12.87 -1.13 -23.89
C GLY A 73 14.28 -0.82 -24.40
N ASN A 74 15.30 -0.98 -23.55
CA ASN A 74 16.68 -0.76 -23.96
C ASN A 74 17.16 -1.75 -25.03
N THR A 75 16.87 -3.04 -24.86
CA THR A 75 17.29 -4.09 -25.79
C THR A 75 16.62 -3.92 -27.15
N LEU A 76 15.31 -3.65 -27.17
CA LEU A 76 14.57 -3.38 -28.39
C LEU A 76 15.12 -2.14 -29.11
N SER A 77 15.46 -1.11 -28.37
CA SER A 77 16.03 0.12 -28.91
C SER A 77 17.40 -0.11 -29.57
N ALA A 78 18.26 -0.91 -28.94
CA ALA A 78 19.52 -1.32 -29.55
C ALA A 78 19.29 -2.15 -30.80
N THR A 79 18.36 -3.11 -30.76
CA THR A 79 18.04 -3.98 -31.92
C THR A 79 17.51 -3.17 -33.08
N THR A 80 16.55 -2.27 -32.85
CA THR A 80 16.01 -1.42 -33.94
C THR A 80 17.07 -0.52 -34.56
N ALA A 81 17.98 0.03 -33.76
CA ALA A 81 19.08 0.84 -34.25
C ALA A 81 20.03 0.02 -35.16
N LEU A 82 20.41 -1.20 -34.73
CA LEU A 82 21.25 -2.08 -35.55
C LEU A 82 20.57 -2.49 -36.86
N VAL A 83 19.26 -2.79 -36.82
CA VAL A 83 18.48 -3.09 -38.03
C VAL A 83 18.47 -1.91 -38.99
N VAL A 84 18.20 -0.69 -38.52
CA VAL A 84 18.14 0.51 -39.31
C VAL A 84 19.52 0.81 -39.93
N LEU A 85 20.61 0.69 -39.14
CA LEU A 85 21.97 0.87 -39.64
C LEU A 85 22.35 -0.12 -40.77
N SER A 86 21.87 -1.38 -40.62
CA SER A 86 22.13 -2.40 -41.66
C SER A 86 21.38 -2.12 -42.97
N ALA A 87 20.23 -1.45 -42.89
CA ALA A 87 19.39 -1.13 -44.04
C ALA A 87 19.70 0.22 -44.66
N LEU A 88 20.19 1.20 -43.91
CA LEU A 88 20.41 2.57 -44.28
C LEU A 88 21.84 3.02 -43.94
N PRO A 89 22.75 3.07 -44.92
CA PRO A 89 24.15 3.46 -44.67
C PRO A 89 24.35 4.97 -44.49
N GLN A 90 23.32 5.81 -44.72
CA GLN A 90 23.41 7.27 -44.59
C GLN A 90 23.13 7.70 -43.15
N PRO A 91 24.13 8.13 -42.35
CA PRO A 91 23.95 8.41 -40.91
C PRO A 91 22.89 9.48 -40.61
N HIS A 92 22.79 10.51 -41.46
CA HIS A 92 21.83 11.61 -41.26
C HIS A 92 20.36 11.17 -41.37
N LEU A 93 20.10 10.06 -42.06
CA LEU A 93 18.76 9.43 -42.14
C LEU A 93 18.61 8.29 -41.12
N ALA A 94 19.65 7.46 -40.98
CA ALA A 94 19.63 6.30 -40.13
C ALA A 94 19.46 6.66 -38.63
N VAL A 95 20.16 7.69 -38.16
CA VAL A 95 20.12 8.08 -36.73
C VAL A 95 18.72 8.50 -36.27
N PRO A 96 18.04 9.48 -36.90
CA PRO A 96 16.70 9.86 -36.48
C PRO A 96 15.67 8.73 -36.67
N LEU A 97 15.82 7.93 -37.76
CA LEU A 97 14.93 6.80 -38.01
C LEU A 97 15.08 5.70 -36.96
N ALA A 98 16.30 5.40 -36.52
CA ALA A 98 16.56 4.44 -35.46
C ALA A 98 15.88 4.85 -34.16
N VAL A 99 15.96 6.11 -33.77
CA VAL A 99 15.30 6.62 -32.56
C VAL A 99 13.78 6.58 -32.71
N GLY A 100 13.25 7.03 -33.85
CA GLY A 100 11.81 7.03 -34.13
C GLY A 100 11.20 5.61 -34.09
N THR A 101 11.86 4.65 -34.75
CA THR A 101 11.43 3.24 -34.75
C THR A 101 11.58 2.59 -33.40
N ALA A 102 12.61 2.93 -32.61
CA ALA A 102 12.76 2.46 -31.23
C ALA A 102 11.60 2.95 -30.35
N ILE A 103 11.22 4.22 -30.43
CA ILE A 103 10.09 4.78 -29.68
C ILE A 103 8.78 4.07 -30.07
N ALA A 104 8.50 3.92 -31.37
CA ALA A 104 7.32 3.22 -31.86
C ALA A 104 7.28 1.76 -31.38
N GLY A 105 8.43 1.07 -31.45
CA GLY A 105 8.57 -0.31 -30.96
C GLY A 105 8.33 -0.43 -29.46
N MET A 106 8.90 0.46 -28.65
CA MET A 106 8.67 0.49 -27.21
C MET A 106 7.19 0.73 -26.85
N LEU A 107 6.50 1.61 -27.56
CA LEU A 107 5.07 1.83 -27.38
C LEU A 107 4.25 0.59 -27.76
N ALA A 108 4.52 -0.03 -28.91
CA ALA A 108 3.84 -1.22 -29.36
C ALA A 108 4.00 -2.42 -28.41
N THR A 109 5.18 -2.57 -27.79
CA THR A 109 5.49 -3.65 -26.84
C THR A 109 5.18 -3.28 -25.38
N ARG A 110 4.61 -2.10 -25.13
CA ARG A 110 4.34 -1.58 -23.77
C ARG A 110 5.60 -1.55 -22.89
N SER A 111 6.76 -1.33 -23.50
CA SER A 111 8.07 -1.29 -22.83
C SER A 111 8.69 0.11 -22.88
N LEU A 112 7.85 1.15 -22.81
CA LEU A 112 8.35 2.53 -22.90
C LEU A 112 9.35 2.80 -21.76
N HIS A 113 10.59 3.09 -22.17
CA HIS A 113 11.70 3.41 -21.28
C HIS A 113 12.52 4.53 -21.93
N PRO A 114 12.39 5.79 -21.50
CA PRO A 114 13.02 6.93 -22.17
C PRO A 114 14.53 6.77 -22.44
N PRO A 115 15.34 6.18 -21.54
CA PRO A 115 16.74 5.87 -21.83
C PRO A 115 16.95 4.99 -23.07
N GLY A 116 15.95 4.18 -23.47
CA GLY A 116 16.01 3.38 -24.69
C GLY A 116 16.17 4.25 -25.97
N GLY A 117 15.53 5.42 -26.01
CA GLY A 117 15.78 6.38 -27.07
C GLY A 117 17.25 6.82 -27.15
N ALA A 118 17.88 7.04 -26.01
CA ALA A 118 19.31 7.35 -25.93
C ALA A 118 20.19 6.13 -26.28
N VAL A 119 19.75 4.89 -26.00
CA VAL A 119 20.43 3.67 -26.46
C VAL A 119 20.41 3.60 -27.99
N ALA A 120 19.25 3.80 -28.62
CA ALA A 120 19.13 3.80 -30.07
C ALA A 120 20.01 4.87 -30.70
N LEU A 121 20.02 6.07 -30.14
CA LEU A 121 20.87 7.18 -30.60
C LEU A 121 22.36 6.84 -30.48
N LEU A 122 22.78 6.29 -29.33
CA LEU A 122 24.18 5.92 -29.08
C LEU A 122 24.66 4.85 -30.08
N VAL A 123 23.87 3.80 -30.29
CA VAL A 123 24.18 2.70 -31.22
C VAL A 123 24.25 3.24 -32.66
N ALA A 124 23.29 4.09 -33.05
CA ALA A 124 23.23 4.64 -34.38
C ALA A 124 24.40 5.61 -34.68
N LEU A 125 24.80 6.43 -33.71
CA LEU A 125 25.96 7.33 -33.82
C LEU A 125 27.29 6.57 -33.77
N GLY A 126 27.36 5.48 -33.02
CA GLY A 126 28.58 4.67 -32.91
C GLY A 126 28.90 3.86 -34.14
N GLY A 127 27.93 3.67 -35.05
CA GLY A 127 28.13 2.97 -36.35
C GLY A 127 28.62 1.53 -36.17
N THR A 128 28.36 0.92 -34.97
CA THR A 128 28.82 -0.45 -34.69
C THR A 128 28.04 -1.47 -35.48
N THR A 129 28.74 -2.49 -35.98
CA THR A 129 28.15 -3.67 -36.65
C THR A 129 28.23 -4.93 -35.79
N ASP A 130 28.82 -4.81 -34.61
CA ASP A 130 28.91 -5.95 -33.66
C ASP A 130 27.60 -6.07 -32.85
N TRP A 131 26.70 -6.90 -33.37
CA TRP A 131 25.40 -7.16 -32.76
C TRP A 131 25.54 -7.86 -31.44
N MET A 132 26.43 -8.87 -31.34
CA MET A 132 26.56 -9.67 -30.13
C MET A 132 27.05 -8.83 -28.97
N GLN A 133 28.10 -8.06 -29.17
CA GLN A 133 28.65 -7.16 -28.18
C GLN A 133 27.65 -6.08 -27.76
N THR A 134 26.99 -5.45 -28.73
CA THR A 134 26.05 -4.37 -28.46
C THR A 134 24.84 -4.84 -27.69
N LEU A 135 24.17 -5.91 -28.16
CA LEU A 135 22.99 -6.46 -27.49
C LEU A 135 23.36 -7.09 -26.16
N GLY A 136 24.51 -7.76 -26.06
CA GLY A 136 25.03 -8.30 -24.81
C GLY A 136 25.21 -7.21 -23.75
N THR A 137 25.93 -6.14 -24.09
CA THR A 137 26.15 -5.00 -23.18
C THR A 137 24.82 -4.38 -22.73
N VAL A 138 23.91 -4.12 -23.67
CA VAL A 138 22.63 -3.45 -23.37
C VAL A 138 21.70 -4.35 -22.56
N ALA A 139 21.50 -5.59 -22.96
CA ALA A 139 20.57 -6.51 -22.30
C ALA A 139 21.07 -6.91 -20.89
N VAL A 140 22.33 -7.32 -20.80
CA VAL A 140 22.94 -7.73 -19.53
C VAL A 140 23.06 -6.53 -18.59
N GLY A 141 23.54 -5.39 -19.08
CA GLY A 141 23.67 -4.18 -18.27
C GLY A 141 22.31 -3.69 -17.73
N SER A 142 21.28 -3.71 -18.58
CA SER A 142 19.90 -3.38 -18.15
C SER A 142 19.37 -4.38 -17.10
N GLY A 143 19.63 -5.67 -17.32
CA GLY A 143 19.25 -6.72 -16.35
C GLY A 143 19.97 -6.56 -15.02
N LEU A 144 21.25 -6.25 -15.01
CA LEU A 144 22.04 -6.00 -13.82
C LEU A 144 21.49 -4.79 -13.03
N LEU A 145 21.18 -3.68 -13.71
CA LEU A 145 20.57 -2.51 -13.06
C LEU A 145 19.24 -2.85 -12.41
N VAL A 146 18.41 -3.67 -13.05
CA VAL A 146 17.15 -4.15 -12.48
C VAL A 146 17.39 -5.00 -11.24
N VAL A 147 18.28 -5.98 -11.31
CA VAL A 147 18.59 -6.88 -10.17
C VAL A 147 19.14 -6.07 -8.99
N LEU A 148 20.11 -5.19 -9.23
CA LEU A 148 20.66 -4.31 -8.21
C LEU A 148 19.60 -3.35 -7.66
N GLY A 149 18.69 -2.87 -8.52
CA GLY A 149 17.53 -2.07 -8.13
C GLY A 149 16.59 -2.82 -7.19
N ILE A 150 16.32 -4.11 -7.43
CA ILE A 150 15.51 -4.95 -6.55
C ILE A 150 16.14 -5.03 -5.15
N PHE A 151 17.42 -5.37 -5.08
CA PHE A 151 18.12 -5.49 -3.80
C PHE A 151 18.20 -4.16 -3.05
N TRP A 152 18.59 -3.09 -3.74
CA TRP A 152 18.73 -1.77 -3.12
C TRP A 152 17.39 -1.23 -2.62
N ASN A 153 16.37 -1.18 -3.46
CA ASN A 153 15.06 -0.65 -3.06
C ASN A 153 14.46 -1.48 -1.91
N GLY A 154 14.57 -2.82 -1.97
CA GLY A 154 14.15 -3.71 -0.88
C GLY A 154 14.87 -3.41 0.44
N SER A 155 16.18 -3.19 0.43
CA SER A 155 16.97 -2.89 1.63
C SER A 155 16.62 -1.56 2.30
N VAL A 156 16.13 -0.58 1.52
CA VAL A 156 15.72 0.74 2.03
C VAL A 156 14.21 0.87 2.25
N GLY A 157 13.47 -0.25 2.22
CA GLY A 157 12.03 -0.29 2.50
C GLY A 157 11.14 0.23 1.37
N ARG A 158 11.64 0.23 0.12
CA ARG A 158 10.84 0.55 -1.08
C ARG A 158 10.49 -0.74 -1.82
N THR A 159 9.30 -0.79 -2.39
CA THR A 159 8.87 -1.93 -3.22
C THR A 159 9.35 -1.74 -4.66
N TYR A 160 10.18 -2.66 -5.14
CA TYR A 160 10.58 -2.74 -6.55
C TYR A 160 10.88 -4.21 -6.89
N PRO A 161 10.38 -4.80 -7.97
CA PRO A 161 9.45 -4.21 -8.95
C PRO A 161 8.12 -3.79 -8.31
N PHE A 162 7.60 -2.65 -8.74
CA PHE A 162 6.33 -2.18 -8.25
C PHE A 162 5.19 -2.89 -8.99
N ARG A 163 4.72 -3.96 -8.41
CA ARG A 163 3.40 -4.51 -8.69
C ARG A 163 2.63 -4.42 -7.39
N GLN A 164 1.51 -3.75 -7.42
CA GLN A 164 0.64 -3.73 -6.26
C GLN A 164 0.17 -5.17 -6.02
N PRO A 165 0.54 -5.81 -4.89
CA PRO A 165 -0.12 -7.03 -4.49
C PRO A 165 -1.59 -6.66 -4.29
N ALA A 166 -2.51 -7.48 -4.82
CA ALA A 166 -3.89 -7.44 -4.37
C ALA A 166 -3.84 -7.52 -2.84
N GLN A 167 -4.30 -6.48 -2.14
CA GLN A 167 -4.36 -6.55 -0.69
C GLN A 167 -5.42 -7.60 -0.36
N PRO A 168 -5.04 -8.76 0.20
CA PRO A 168 -6.04 -9.71 0.66
C PRO A 168 -6.87 -8.97 1.71
N GLY A 169 -8.19 -9.12 1.65
CA GLY A 169 -9.07 -8.57 2.66
C GLY A 169 -8.59 -9.01 4.04
N SER A 170 -8.80 -8.17 5.05
CA SER A 170 -8.38 -8.40 6.45
C SER A 170 -8.81 -9.77 7.02
N HIS A 171 -9.70 -10.46 6.32
CA HIS A 171 -10.26 -11.77 6.68
C HIS A 171 -9.66 -12.96 5.92
N GLY A 172 -8.58 -12.76 5.12
CA GLY A 172 -7.92 -13.83 4.38
C GLY A 172 -8.75 -14.39 3.21
N THR A 173 -9.77 -13.66 2.76
CA THR A 173 -10.55 -13.96 1.54
C THR A 173 -9.90 -13.32 0.32
N GLN A 174 -10.22 -13.83 -0.88
CA GLN A 174 -9.75 -13.25 -2.14
C GLN A 174 -10.56 -12.02 -2.58
N ASP A 175 -11.57 -11.64 -1.81
CA ASP A 175 -12.36 -10.45 -2.08
C ASP A 175 -11.50 -9.19 -1.92
N PRO A 176 -11.69 -8.17 -2.78
CA PRO A 176 -11.08 -6.86 -2.59
C PRO A 176 -11.45 -6.28 -1.23
N ALA A 177 -10.57 -5.47 -0.65
CA ALA A 177 -10.89 -4.73 0.56
C ALA A 177 -12.18 -3.92 0.38
N PRO A 178 -12.98 -3.72 1.45
CA PRO A 178 -14.29 -3.03 1.35
C PRO A 178 -14.24 -1.69 0.60
N GLU A 179 -13.14 -0.94 0.76
CA GLU A 179 -12.92 0.32 0.07
C GLU A 179 -12.75 0.16 -1.45
N ALA A 180 -12.23 -1.00 -1.90
CA ALA A 180 -12.04 -1.29 -3.31
C ALA A 180 -13.29 -1.90 -3.98
N ARG A 181 -14.34 -2.23 -3.19
CA ARG A 181 -15.61 -2.78 -3.71
C ARG A 181 -16.57 -1.70 -4.18
N ILE A 182 -16.42 -0.49 -3.64
CA ILE A 182 -17.27 0.67 -3.93
C ILE A 182 -16.33 1.77 -4.42
N GLY A 183 -16.02 1.78 -5.70
CA GLY A 183 -15.12 2.75 -6.31
C GLY A 183 -15.14 2.60 -7.83
N LEU A 184 -14.33 3.40 -8.49
CA LEU A 184 -14.14 3.27 -9.94
C LEU A 184 -13.49 1.92 -10.26
N ASP A 185 -14.05 1.22 -11.26
CA ASP A 185 -13.48 -0.01 -11.80
C ASP A 185 -12.05 0.28 -12.34
N PRO A 186 -11.10 -0.66 -12.26
CA PRO A 186 -9.82 -0.54 -12.92
C PRO A 186 -9.90 -0.16 -14.42
N ALA A 187 -10.96 -0.56 -15.11
CA ALA A 187 -11.22 -0.16 -16.49
C ALA A 187 -11.57 1.33 -16.61
N ASP A 188 -12.39 1.87 -15.71
CA ASP A 188 -12.73 3.30 -15.66
C ASP A 188 -11.50 4.14 -15.34
N LEU A 189 -10.68 3.69 -14.41
CA LEU A 189 -9.42 4.36 -14.05
C LEU A 189 -8.42 4.35 -15.20
N ALA A 190 -8.37 3.26 -15.97
CA ALA A 190 -7.54 3.18 -17.17
C ALA A 190 -8.02 4.16 -18.26
N ALA A 191 -9.33 4.25 -18.47
CA ALA A 191 -9.92 5.20 -19.40
C ALA A 191 -9.63 6.66 -18.99
N ILE A 192 -9.75 6.98 -17.70
CA ILE A 192 -9.39 8.30 -17.17
C ILE A 192 -7.91 8.61 -17.43
N LEU A 193 -6.99 7.67 -17.18
CA LEU A 193 -5.57 7.88 -17.46
C LEU A 193 -5.29 8.10 -18.94
N GLU A 194 -6.03 7.42 -19.81
CA GLU A 194 -5.91 7.57 -21.26
C GLU A 194 -6.42 8.94 -21.72
N ASP A 195 -7.60 9.37 -21.26
CA ASP A 195 -8.18 10.67 -21.55
C ASP A 195 -7.29 11.83 -21.13
N TYR A 196 -6.66 11.72 -19.97
CA TYR A 196 -5.72 12.72 -19.47
C TYR A 196 -4.29 12.54 -20.01
N ARG A 197 -4.04 11.55 -20.89
CA ARG A 197 -2.73 11.20 -21.46
C ARG A 197 -1.64 10.96 -20.40
N GLN A 198 -2.02 10.40 -19.27
CA GLN A 198 -1.13 10.14 -18.12
C GLN A 198 -0.75 8.66 -17.98
N SER A 199 -1.22 7.79 -18.86
CA SER A 199 -1.00 6.33 -18.78
C SER A 199 0.49 5.92 -18.77
N ALA A 200 1.37 6.76 -19.30
CA ALA A 200 2.82 6.53 -19.25
C ALA A 200 3.48 6.96 -17.92
N ASN A 201 2.85 7.88 -17.19
CA ASN A 201 3.43 8.48 -15.99
C ASN A 201 2.87 7.93 -14.68
N VAL A 202 1.61 7.50 -14.70
CA VAL A 202 0.87 7.01 -13.53
C VAL A 202 0.28 5.64 -13.86
N GLY A 203 0.54 4.65 -13.02
CA GLY A 203 -0.09 3.34 -13.14
C GLY A 203 -1.55 3.39 -12.67
N VAL A 204 -2.42 2.53 -13.24
CA VAL A 204 -3.84 2.40 -12.82
C VAL A 204 -3.94 2.16 -11.31
N ALA A 205 -3.04 1.35 -10.75
CA ALA A 205 -2.99 1.07 -9.32
C ALA A 205 -2.62 2.30 -8.46
N ASP A 206 -1.77 3.19 -8.96
CA ASP A 206 -1.41 4.43 -8.27
C ASP A 206 -2.56 5.42 -8.30
N LEU A 207 -3.26 5.51 -9.44
CA LEU A 207 -4.47 6.33 -9.54
C LEU A 207 -5.56 5.81 -8.61
N ALA A 208 -5.79 4.50 -8.54
CA ALA A 208 -6.76 3.89 -7.63
C ALA A 208 -6.48 4.27 -6.17
N ARG A 209 -5.22 4.24 -5.74
CA ARG A 209 -4.83 4.66 -4.38
C ARG A 209 -5.04 6.15 -4.14
N LEU A 210 -4.72 6.99 -5.12
CA LEU A 210 -4.93 8.44 -5.00
C LEU A 210 -6.43 8.77 -4.91
N VAL A 211 -7.25 8.12 -5.74
CA VAL A 211 -8.71 8.27 -5.70
C VAL A 211 -9.26 7.76 -4.38
N GLY A 212 -8.89 6.56 -3.93
CA GLY A 212 -9.32 6.02 -2.64
C GLY A 212 -8.91 6.91 -1.46
N ALA A 213 -7.69 7.43 -1.44
CA ALA A 213 -7.24 8.38 -0.42
C ALA A 213 -8.02 9.70 -0.47
N ALA A 214 -8.35 10.19 -1.67
CA ALA A 214 -9.15 11.40 -1.84
C ALA A 214 -10.60 11.19 -1.38
N GLU A 215 -11.20 10.04 -1.65
CA GLU A 215 -12.54 9.65 -1.19
C GLU A 215 -12.58 9.53 0.34
N GLN A 216 -11.58 8.88 0.95
CA GLN A 216 -11.47 8.82 2.42
C GLN A 216 -11.33 10.22 3.03
N ALA A 217 -10.49 11.07 2.46
CA ALA A 217 -10.33 12.44 2.92
C ALA A 217 -11.64 13.25 2.76
N ALA A 218 -12.38 13.04 1.67
CA ALA A 218 -13.68 13.68 1.44
C ALA A 218 -14.73 13.17 2.44
N ALA A 219 -14.77 11.87 2.73
CA ALA A 219 -15.65 11.29 3.74
C ALA A 219 -15.34 11.85 5.14
N ALA A 220 -14.05 11.95 5.50
CA ALA A 220 -13.62 12.55 6.77
C ALA A 220 -14.06 14.02 6.88
N ARG A 221 -13.94 14.83 5.81
CA ARG A 221 -14.40 16.22 5.76
C ARG A 221 -15.92 16.34 5.88
N ARG A 222 -16.69 15.42 5.28
CA ARG A 222 -18.16 15.41 5.43
C ARG A 222 -18.60 15.16 6.86
N MET A 223 -17.74 14.56 7.67
CA MET A 223 -17.94 14.34 9.10
C MET A 223 -17.30 15.44 9.97
N GLU A 224 -16.75 16.51 9.37
CA GLU A 224 -16.26 17.68 10.10
C GLU A 224 -17.37 18.29 10.93
N GLY A 225 -17.05 18.62 12.18
CA GLY A 225 -17.99 19.14 13.16
C GLY A 225 -18.62 18.10 14.07
N PHE A 226 -18.46 16.79 13.80
CA PHE A 226 -18.86 15.74 14.71
C PHE A 226 -17.65 15.15 15.43
N THR A 227 -17.81 14.99 16.74
CA THR A 227 -16.81 14.37 17.64
C THR A 227 -17.29 13.03 18.15
N ALA A 228 -16.40 12.26 18.78
CA ALA A 228 -16.76 11.02 19.44
C ALA A 228 -17.91 11.22 20.45
N SER A 229 -17.94 12.37 21.15
CA SER A 229 -18.98 12.69 22.12
C SER A 229 -20.36 12.86 21.50
N ASP A 230 -20.46 13.20 20.21
CA ASP A 230 -21.75 13.40 19.54
C ASP A 230 -22.42 12.09 19.12
N ILE A 231 -21.63 11.02 18.96
CA ILE A 231 -22.09 9.73 18.45
C ILE A 231 -21.97 8.58 19.44
N MET A 232 -21.20 8.75 20.54
CA MET A 232 -20.96 7.70 21.51
C MET A 232 -22.20 7.32 22.31
N SER A 233 -22.33 6.07 22.65
CA SER A 233 -23.24 5.59 23.69
C SER A 233 -22.67 5.94 25.08
N ARG A 234 -23.51 6.57 25.94
CA ARG A 234 -23.09 7.08 27.26
C ARG A 234 -23.61 6.22 28.43
N ASP A 235 -24.78 5.61 28.27
CA ASP A 235 -25.34 4.69 29.28
C ASP A 235 -24.65 3.32 29.13
N LEU A 236 -23.48 3.21 29.77
CA LEU A 236 -22.63 2.05 29.63
C LEU A 236 -22.97 0.96 30.63
N VAL A 237 -23.21 -0.22 30.13
CA VAL A 237 -23.20 -1.44 30.95
C VAL A 237 -21.74 -1.90 31.03
N THR A 238 -21.21 -1.96 32.25
CA THR A 238 -19.82 -2.34 32.51
C THR A 238 -19.78 -3.52 33.51
N VAL A 239 -18.65 -4.22 33.55
CA VAL A 239 -18.35 -5.27 34.52
C VAL A 239 -17.04 -4.97 35.23
N GLY A 240 -16.88 -5.47 36.44
CA GLY A 240 -15.59 -5.44 37.12
C GLY A 240 -14.64 -6.54 36.61
N PRO A 241 -13.32 -6.42 36.85
CA PRO A 241 -12.36 -7.44 36.43
C PRO A 241 -12.60 -8.80 37.13
N ASP A 242 -13.22 -8.79 38.31
CA ASP A 242 -13.57 -9.98 39.08
C ASP A 242 -14.91 -10.62 38.70
N ALA A 243 -15.66 -10.01 37.79
CA ALA A 243 -16.95 -10.54 37.34
C ALA A 243 -16.77 -11.93 36.71
N PRO A 244 -17.61 -12.93 37.04
CA PRO A 244 -17.53 -14.25 36.41
C PRO A 244 -17.94 -14.19 34.93
N LEU A 245 -17.32 -15.00 34.08
CA LEU A 245 -17.63 -15.02 32.64
C LEU A 245 -19.07 -15.46 32.34
N SER A 246 -19.73 -16.15 33.25
CA SER A 246 -21.18 -16.43 33.17
C SER A 246 -22.02 -15.14 33.15
N GLN A 247 -21.67 -14.15 33.98
CA GLN A 247 -22.32 -12.83 33.95
C GLN A 247 -22.04 -12.07 32.63
N VAL A 248 -20.81 -12.12 32.16
CA VAL A 248 -20.42 -11.51 30.88
C VAL A 248 -21.21 -12.13 29.74
N ALA A 249 -21.27 -13.46 29.67
CA ALA A 249 -22.01 -14.18 28.65
C ALA A 249 -23.53 -13.88 28.71
N GLU A 250 -24.09 -13.76 29.90
CA GLU A 250 -25.51 -13.42 30.09
C GLU A 250 -25.81 -11.99 29.60
N LEU A 251 -24.92 -11.03 29.85
CA LEU A 251 -25.06 -9.67 29.36
C LEU A 251 -24.99 -9.62 27.82
N PHE A 252 -24.07 -10.36 27.18
CA PHE A 252 -24.04 -10.49 25.73
C PHE A 252 -25.32 -11.10 25.17
N ARG A 253 -25.84 -12.15 25.82
CA ARG A 253 -27.04 -12.85 25.40
C ARG A 253 -28.31 -12.00 25.51
N THR A 254 -28.46 -11.31 26.65
CA THR A 254 -29.72 -10.60 26.97
C THR A 254 -29.77 -9.19 26.39
N ARG A 255 -28.64 -8.52 26.29
CA ARG A 255 -28.54 -7.12 25.81
C ARG A 255 -28.12 -7.02 24.36
N GLY A 256 -27.63 -8.11 23.75
CA GLY A 256 -27.17 -8.10 22.33
C GLY A 256 -25.91 -7.28 22.10
N PHE A 257 -25.14 -6.99 23.16
CA PHE A 257 -23.87 -6.26 23.02
C PHE A 257 -22.83 -7.11 22.28
N THR A 258 -21.93 -6.46 21.53
CA THR A 258 -20.77 -7.10 20.91
C THR A 258 -19.49 -6.87 21.71
N SER A 259 -19.50 -5.86 22.58
CA SER A 259 -18.38 -5.48 23.45
C SER A 259 -18.87 -5.04 24.81
N LEU A 260 -18.06 -5.27 25.84
CA LEU A 260 -18.38 -4.94 27.24
C LEU A 260 -17.14 -4.33 27.91
N PRO A 261 -17.18 -3.06 28.34
CA PRO A 261 -16.08 -2.43 29.05
C PRO A 261 -15.89 -3.07 30.44
N VAL A 262 -14.63 -3.31 30.78
CA VAL A 262 -14.23 -3.76 32.11
C VAL A 262 -13.71 -2.54 32.87
N VAL A 263 -14.39 -2.22 33.99
CA VAL A 263 -14.15 -0.99 34.77
C VAL A 263 -13.88 -1.35 36.21
N GLU A 264 -12.89 -0.71 36.82
CA GLU A 264 -12.57 -0.84 38.23
C GLU A 264 -12.34 0.56 38.83
N ALA A 265 -13.03 0.88 39.88
CA ALA A 265 -12.98 2.21 40.51
C ALA A 265 -13.22 3.37 39.55
N GLY A 266 -14.11 3.22 38.56
CA GLY A 266 -14.43 4.20 37.54
C GLY A 266 -13.41 4.27 36.38
N GLN A 267 -12.35 3.51 36.44
CA GLN A 267 -11.28 3.49 35.40
C GLN A 267 -11.47 2.33 34.43
N LEU A 268 -11.25 2.59 33.15
CA LEU A 268 -11.24 1.55 32.13
C LEU A 268 -9.99 0.66 32.30
N ARG A 269 -10.21 -0.66 32.52
CA ARG A 269 -9.16 -1.68 32.60
C ARG A 269 -8.97 -2.41 31.27
N GLY A 270 -10.03 -2.56 30.50
CA GLY A 270 -10.02 -3.23 29.21
C GLY A 270 -11.42 -3.36 28.63
N VAL A 271 -11.52 -4.08 27.53
CA VAL A 271 -12.80 -4.41 26.88
C VAL A 271 -12.83 -5.90 26.57
N ILE A 272 -13.97 -6.52 26.77
CA ILE A 272 -14.24 -7.90 26.36
C ILE A 272 -15.11 -7.85 25.12
N PHE A 273 -14.72 -8.55 24.07
CA PHE A 273 -15.52 -8.77 22.87
C PHE A 273 -16.13 -10.18 22.90
N GLN A 274 -17.25 -10.39 22.22
CA GLN A 274 -17.84 -11.73 22.12
C GLN A 274 -16.85 -12.78 21.61
N ILE A 275 -15.99 -12.40 20.67
CA ILE A 275 -14.96 -13.28 20.12
C ILE A 275 -13.94 -13.75 21.18
N ASP A 276 -13.72 -12.99 22.24
CA ASP A 276 -12.76 -13.35 23.30
C ASP A 276 -13.25 -14.56 24.11
N LEU A 277 -14.56 -14.69 24.30
CA LEU A 277 -15.16 -15.89 24.89
C LEU A 277 -14.90 -17.13 24.02
N ILE A 278 -15.07 -16.99 22.70
CA ILE A 278 -14.84 -18.09 21.76
C ILE A 278 -13.35 -18.46 21.73
N ARG A 279 -12.46 -17.46 21.72
CA ARG A 279 -11.01 -17.63 21.73
C ARG A 279 -10.58 -18.38 22.99
N ARG A 280 -11.05 -17.96 24.16
CA ARG A 280 -10.75 -18.62 25.42
C ARG A 280 -11.28 -20.05 25.48
N ALA A 281 -12.52 -20.28 25.04
CA ALA A 281 -13.07 -21.61 24.95
C ALA A 281 -12.27 -22.55 24.03
N ARG A 282 -11.75 -22.02 22.93
CA ARG A 282 -10.90 -22.77 22.00
C ARG A 282 -9.56 -23.16 22.63
N GLU A 283 -8.94 -22.24 23.37
CA GLU A 283 -7.72 -22.50 24.12
C GLU A 283 -7.93 -23.58 25.20
N ASP A 284 -9.01 -23.45 26.00
CA ASP A 284 -9.38 -24.43 27.01
C ASP A 284 -9.72 -25.80 26.41
N ALA A 285 -10.38 -25.82 25.23
CA ALA A 285 -10.69 -27.05 24.51
C ALA A 285 -9.42 -27.78 24.07
N PHE A 286 -8.45 -27.03 23.55
CA PHE A 286 -7.15 -27.57 23.11
C PHE A 286 -6.36 -28.13 24.29
N LEU A 287 -6.23 -27.38 25.39
CA LEU A 287 -5.48 -27.78 26.58
C LEU A 287 -6.07 -29.01 27.27
N GLN A 288 -7.40 -29.18 27.25
CA GLN A 288 -8.12 -30.24 27.94
C GLN A 288 -8.54 -31.38 27.00
N HIS A 289 -8.11 -31.39 25.76
CA HIS A 289 -8.51 -32.40 24.75
C HIS A 289 -10.03 -32.61 24.70
N SER A 290 -10.80 -31.52 24.80
CA SER A 290 -12.26 -31.54 24.83
C SER A 290 -12.88 -30.85 23.62
N SER A 291 -14.18 -31.06 23.37
CA SER A 291 -14.86 -30.31 22.29
C SER A 291 -15.06 -28.85 22.67
N LEU A 292 -15.04 -27.95 21.66
CA LEU A 292 -15.29 -26.52 21.83
C LEU A 292 -16.60 -26.24 22.58
N LEU A 293 -17.68 -26.99 22.28
CA LEU A 293 -18.96 -26.84 22.95
C LEU A 293 -18.86 -27.13 24.45
N ARG A 294 -18.15 -28.18 24.85
CA ARG A 294 -17.93 -28.50 26.29
C ARG A 294 -17.11 -27.42 26.97
N ALA A 295 -16.09 -26.88 26.27
CA ALA A 295 -15.27 -25.81 26.82
C ALA A 295 -16.09 -24.52 27.01
N LEU A 296 -16.94 -24.15 26.01
CA LEU A 296 -17.87 -23.01 26.13
C LEU A 296 -18.84 -23.18 27.33
N ILE A 297 -19.48 -24.34 27.46
CA ILE A 297 -20.40 -24.61 28.58
C ILE A 297 -19.64 -24.46 29.91
N ARG A 298 -18.45 -25.00 30.04
CA ARG A 298 -17.64 -24.87 31.26
C ARG A 298 -17.20 -23.43 31.53
N LEU A 299 -16.93 -22.64 30.48
CA LEU A 299 -16.51 -21.26 30.64
C LEU A 299 -17.57 -20.39 31.26
N VAL A 300 -18.84 -20.65 30.94
CA VAL A 300 -20.01 -19.91 31.43
C VAL A 300 -20.76 -20.60 32.59
N ASP A 301 -20.27 -21.72 33.08
CA ASP A 301 -20.87 -22.44 34.20
C ASP A 301 -20.68 -21.66 35.49
N SER A 302 -21.81 -21.15 36.02
CA SER A 302 -21.87 -20.37 37.27
C SER A 302 -21.67 -21.21 38.56
N HIS A 303 -21.79 -22.55 38.47
CA HIS A 303 -21.68 -23.47 39.61
C HIS A 303 -20.24 -23.97 39.82
N ARG A 304 -19.30 -23.47 39.05
CA ARG A 304 -17.90 -23.85 39.18
C ARG A 304 -17.27 -23.29 40.45
N ARG A 305 -16.46 -24.08 41.18
CA ARG A 305 -15.76 -23.63 42.39
C ARG A 305 -14.84 -22.43 42.16
N THR A 306 -14.23 -22.32 40.97
CA THR A 306 -13.38 -21.22 40.53
C THR A 306 -13.81 -20.80 39.12
N PRO A 307 -14.84 -19.95 38.98
CA PRO A 307 -15.25 -19.48 37.68
C PRO A 307 -14.18 -18.55 37.11
N PRO A 308 -13.89 -18.64 35.81
CA PRO A 308 -12.97 -17.71 35.16
C PRO A 308 -13.57 -16.30 35.18
N LYS A 309 -12.68 -15.30 35.29
CA LYS A 309 -13.06 -13.90 35.54
C LYS A 309 -12.90 -13.05 34.27
N ALA A 310 -13.62 -11.94 34.22
CA ALA A 310 -13.56 -10.96 33.14
C ALA A 310 -12.13 -10.45 32.89
N GLY A 311 -11.37 -10.20 33.95
CA GLY A 311 -9.98 -9.74 33.84
C GLY A 311 -9.01 -10.72 33.13
N GLU A 312 -9.37 -12.03 33.12
CA GLU A 312 -8.52 -13.04 32.46
C GLU A 312 -8.61 -13.03 30.93
N ILE A 313 -9.71 -12.51 30.37
CA ILE A 313 -9.95 -12.51 28.92
C ILE A 313 -10.06 -11.12 28.32
N MET A 314 -10.15 -10.06 29.14
CA MET A 314 -10.26 -8.69 28.63
C MET A 314 -9.02 -8.31 27.81
N GLN A 315 -9.25 -7.58 26.76
CA GLN A 315 -8.19 -6.93 26.00
C GLN A 315 -7.81 -5.62 26.68
N THR A 316 -6.56 -5.50 27.14
CA THR A 316 -6.04 -4.31 27.82
C THR A 316 -5.44 -3.29 26.85
N ARG A 317 -5.08 -3.72 25.64
CA ARG A 317 -4.51 -2.86 24.58
C ARG A 317 -5.56 -2.61 23.51
N VAL A 318 -6.57 -1.82 23.84
CA VAL A 318 -7.59 -1.36 22.88
C VAL A 318 -7.35 0.09 22.52
N ALA A 319 -7.61 0.46 21.27
CA ALA A 319 -7.57 1.84 20.85
C ALA A 319 -8.60 2.64 21.66
N GLN A 320 -8.20 3.78 22.21
CA GLN A 320 -9.04 4.67 23.03
C GLN A 320 -8.97 6.06 22.41
N VAL A 321 -10.05 6.83 22.57
CA VAL A 321 -10.13 8.20 22.05
C VAL A 321 -10.70 9.15 23.10
N ALA A 322 -10.39 10.44 22.98
CA ALA A 322 -10.99 11.47 23.81
C ALA A 322 -12.38 11.89 23.28
N PRO A 323 -13.28 12.46 24.11
CA PRO A 323 -14.60 12.92 23.68
C PRO A 323 -14.57 13.91 22.49
N GLY A 324 -13.57 14.77 22.44
CA GLY A 324 -13.38 15.75 21.35
C GLY A 324 -12.74 15.19 20.08
N THR A 325 -12.45 13.88 20.02
CA THR A 325 -11.83 13.28 18.82
C THR A 325 -12.81 13.37 17.64
N PRO A 326 -12.39 13.92 16.48
CA PRO A 326 -13.24 13.98 15.29
C PRO A 326 -13.68 12.59 14.83
N VAL A 327 -14.94 12.45 14.40
CA VAL A 327 -15.51 11.17 13.94
C VAL A 327 -14.71 10.61 12.75
N GLY A 328 -14.16 11.47 11.89
CA GLY A 328 -13.29 11.05 10.79
C GLY A 328 -12.07 10.26 11.22
N ALA A 329 -11.53 10.52 12.43
CA ALA A 329 -10.41 9.77 12.98
C ALA A 329 -10.81 8.38 13.54
N LEU A 330 -12.10 8.14 13.77
CA LEU A 330 -12.64 6.85 14.20
C LEU A 330 -12.83 5.87 13.02
N LEU A 331 -12.99 6.40 11.80
CA LEU A 331 -13.21 5.59 10.59
C LEU A 331 -12.13 4.50 10.42
N PRO A 332 -10.82 4.81 10.38
CA PRO A 332 -9.81 3.79 10.20
C PRO A 332 -9.71 2.81 11.40
N LEU A 333 -10.04 3.24 12.61
CA LEU A 333 -10.02 2.38 13.79
C LEU A 333 -11.11 1.30 13.76
N LEU A 334 -12.30 1.67 13.26
CA LEU A 334 -13.47 0.79 13.19
C LEU A 334 -13.60 0.04 11.86
N SER A 335 -12.99 0.54 10.76
CA SER A 335 -12.98 -0.14 9.46
C SER A 335 -11.81 -1.12 9.33
N ASP A 336 -10.58 -0.64 9.45
CA ASP A 336 -9.36 -1.39 9.13
C ASP A 336 -8.66 -1.98 10.36
N GLY A 337 -8.83 -1.33 11.53
CA GLY A 337 -8.16 -1.73 12.77
C GLY A 337 -8.73 -2.99 13.44
N GLY A 338 -9.75 -3.63 12.85
CA GLY A 338 -10.39 -4.81 13.44
C GLY A 338 -11.13 -4.55 14.75
N ALA A 339 -11.19 -3.28 15.21
CA ALA A 339 -11.91 -2.94 16.42
C ALA A 339 -13.42 -2.95 16.16
N GLU A 340 -14.19 -3.68 16.98
CA GLU A 340 -15.65 -3.66 16.93
C GLU A 340 -16.24 -2.46 17.69
N ALA A 341 -15.47 -1.93 18.64
CA ALA A 341 -15.83 -0.79 19.46
C ALA A 341 -14.58 -0.04 19.95
N VAL A 342 -14.70 1.27 20.12
CA VAL A 342 -13.65 2.17 20.61
C VAL A 342 -14.14 2.86 21.88
N PRO A 343 -13.57 2.61 23.05
CA PRO A 343 -13.86 3.35 24.27
C PRO A 343 -13.51 4.83 24.13
N VAL A 344 -14.40 5.67 24.65
CA VAL A 344 -14.16 7.11 24.79
C VAL A 344 -13.81 7.39 26.24
N VAL A 345 -12.63 7.95 26.46
CA VAL A 345 -12.10 8.15 27.82
C VAL A 345 -11.77 9.61 28.08
N GLU A 346 -11.99 10.05 29.30
CA GLU A 346 -11.56 11.34 29.82
C GLU A 346 -10.60 11.11 30.99
N GLY A 347 -9.30 11.29 30.71
CA GLY A 347 -8.27 10.77 31.59
C GLY A 347 -8.35 9.24 31.71
N PRO A 348 -8.40 8.65 32.91
CA PRO A 348 -8.55 7.21 33.10
C PRO A 348 -10.01 6.71 33.07
N ALA A 349 -10.99 7.64 33.10
CA ALA A 349 -12.40 7.31 33.19
C ALA A 349 -13.02 7.06 31.81
N ILE A 350 -13.81 6.00 31.70
CA ILE A 350 -14.60 5.79 30.48
C ILE A 350 -15.88 6.64 30.57
N VAL A 351 -16.13 7.44 29.52
CA VAL A 351 -17.29 8.34 29.42
C VAL A 351 -18.25 7.93 28.29
N GLY A 352 -17.85 7.01 27.45
CA GLY A 352 -18.67 6.50 26.36
C GLY A 352 -17.99 5.36 25.60
N ILE A 353 -18.70 4.83 24.62
CA ILE A 353 -18.18 3.85 23.66
C ILE A 353 -18.77 4.16 22.28
N VAL A 354 -17.95 4.04 21.26
CA VAL A 354 -18.36 4.17 19.86
C VAL A 354 -18.19 2.81 19.18
N THR A 355 -19.27 2.34 18.56
CA THR A 355 -19.31 1.10 17.80
C THR A 355 -19.42 1.38 16.30
N ARG A 356 -19.25 0.35 15.46
CA ARG A 356 -19.54 0.45 14.01
C ARG A 356 -20.97 0.89 13.73
N THR A 357 -21.93 0.46 14.55
CA THR A 357 -23.34 0.84 14.40
C THR A 357 -23.57 2.31 14.64
N ASP A 358 -22.88 2.90 15.63
CA ASP A 358 -22.97 4.34 15.93
C ASP A 358 -22.42 5.15 14.76
N LEU A 359 -21.30 4.70 14.17
CA LEU A 359 -20.68 5.33 13.01
C LEU A 359 -21.61 5.27 11.78
N VAL A 360 -22.18 4.11 11.47
CA VAL A 360 -23.12 3.93 10.35
C VAL A 360 -24.37 4.79 10.56
N SER A 361 -24.89 4.86 11.80
CA SER A 361 -26.05 5.68 12.14
C SER A 361 -25.76 7.18 12.01
N ALA A 362 -24.56 7.62 12.36
CA ALA A 362 -24.13 9.01 12.18
C ALA A 362 -24.00 9.38 10.70
N LEU A 363 -23.39 8.49 9.88
CA LEU A 363 -23.29 8.65 8.43
C LEU A 363 -24.67 8.72 7.76
N ALA A 364 -25.58 7.81 8.11
CA ALA A 364 -26.93 7.79 7.57
C ALA A 364 -27.72 9.07 7.87
N ARG A 365 -27.62 9.57 9.11
CA ARG A 365 -28.26 10.85 9.50
C ARG A 365 -27.69 12.04 8.72
N ARG A 366 -26.40 12.06 8.48
CA ARG A 366 -25.75 13.15 7.72
C ARG A 366 -26.19 13.16 6.26
N LEU A 367 -26.28 11.96 5.64
CA LEU A 367 -26.77 11.84 4.26
C LEU A 367 -28.24 12.26 4.11
N ALA A 368 -29.06 12.13 5.16
CA ALA A 368 -30.46 12.53 5.14
C ALA A 368 -30.66 14.06 5.36
N GLN A 369 -29.63 14.79 5.77
CA GLN A 369 -29.67 16.23 6.06
C GLN A 369 -29.03 17.08 4.95
N GLY A 370 -28.36 16.49 3.97
CA GLY A 370 -27.73 17.14 2.82
C GLY A 370 -28.44 16.83 1.53
#